data_a4a3b9c43fb5077ccf5b0a6237ef1de1
#
_entry.id   a4a3b9c43fb5077ccf5b0a6237ef1de1
#
_cell.length_a   1.000
_cell.length_b   1.000
_cell.length_c   1.000
_cell.angle_alpha   90.00
_cell.angle_beta   90.00
_cell.angle_gamma   90.00
#
_symmetry.space_group_name_H-M   'P 1'
#
loop_
_entity.id
_entity.type
_entity.pdbx_description
1 polymer ?
#
loop_
_entity_poly.entity_id
_entity_poly.type
_entity_poly.pdbx_seq_one_letter_code
_entity_poly.pdbx_strand_id
1 'polypeptide(L)'
;MRNHILTASSLADALGKGHFKTQLDLMIAKTSTEEAPFISNNIIEWGVKYEPIATSFYEKMNHLKIVEFGLVPHPKLTIFGASPDGICDLDSPTDYVGRMLEIKCPPIRKFTKEVPYHYWIQMQGQLETCDLEECDFLQVKLFEYDSDDRYNEDISYN
;
A
#
# COMPACT_ATOMS: atom_id res chain seq x y z
N MET A 1 6.61 -10.15 -15.64
CA MET A 1 5.76 -10.99 -14.77
C MET A 1 4.53 -10.26 -14.23
N ARG A 2 4.64 -9.04 -13.69
CA ARG A 2 3.46 -8.27 -13.18
C ARG A 2 2.37 -7.96 -14.22
N ASN A 3 2.70 -7.82 -15.49
CA ASN A 3 1.75 -7.40 -16.52
C ASN A 3 0.65 -8.44 -16.81
N HIS A 4 0.91 -9.73 -16.57
CA HIS A 4 -0.06 -10.81 -16.82
C HIS A 4 -0.74 -11.34 -15.56
N ILE A 5 -0.40 -10.80 -14.38
CA ILE A 5 -0.99 -11.19 -13.10
C ILE A 5 -1.95 -10.09 -12.67
N LEU A 6 -3.17 -10.46 -12.30
CA LEU A 6 -4.08 -9.57 -11.60
C LEU A 6 -3.55 -9.39 -10.17
N THR A 7 -3.22 -8.16 -9.79
CA THR A 7 -2.74 -7.86 -8.44
C THR A 7 -3.88 -7.40 -7.54
N ALA A 8 -3.75 -7.61 -6.25
CA ALA A 8 -4.73 -7.16 -5.27
C ALA A 8 -5.03 -5.65 -5.40
N SER A 9 -4.02 -4.83 -5.72
CA SER A 9 -4.19 -3.39 -5.97
C SER A 9 -5.06 -3.06 -7.19
N SER A 10 -5.23 -4.01 -8.13
CA SER A 10 -6.10 -3.86 -9.31
C SER A 10 -7.44 -4.60 -9.15
N LEU A 11 -7.67 -5.25 -8.02
CA LEU A 11 -8.87 -6.06 -7.81
C LEU A 11 -10.15 -5.22 -7.83
N ALA A 12 -10.12 -4.03 -7.25
CA ALA A 12 -11.25 -3.11 -7.27
C ALA A 12 -11.62 -2.70 -8.71
N ASP A 13 -10.61 -2.43 -9.56
CA ASP A 13 -10.83 -2.11 -10.98
C ASP A 13 -11.45 -3.32 -11.71
N ALA A 14 -10.94 -4.53 -11.45
CA ALA A 14 -11.48 -5.77 -12.02
C ALA A 14 -12.94 -6.02 -11.65
N LEU A 15 -13.34 -5.64 -10.44
CA LEU A 15 -14.71 -5.75 -9.94
C LEU A 15 -15.62 -4.57 -10.36
N GLY A 16 -15.13 -3.62 -11.15
CA GLY A 16 -15.86 -2.41 -11.52
C GLY A 16 -16.14 -1.47 -10.34
N LYS A 17 -15.33 -1.56 -9.30
CA LYS A 17 -15.37 -0.73 -8.07
C LYS A 17 -14.12 0.14 -7.93
N GLY A 18 -13.28 0.18 -8.96
CA GLY A 18 -12.09 1.00 -9.00
C GLY A 18 -12.40 2.49 -8.94
N HIS A 19 -11.48 3.25 -8.38
CA HIS A 19 -11.59 4.71 -8.27
C HIS A 19 -10.94 5.43 -9.47
N PHE A 20 -9.92 4.83 -10.06
CA PHE A 20 -9.08 5.46 -11.08
C PHE A 20 -9.19 4.86 -12.46
N LYS A 21 -9.58 3.57 -12.57
CA LYS A 21 -9.63 2.83 -13.83
C LYS A 21 -10.93 2.05 -13.95
N THR A 22 -11.41 1.91 -15.18
CA THR A 22 -12.52 1.01 -15.52
C THR A 22 -12.03 -0.43 -15.69
N GLN A 23 -12.96 -1.38 -15.69
CA GLN A 23 -12.65 -2.78 -16.06
C GLN A 23 -12.01 -2.88 -17.45
N LEU A 24 -12.50 -2.07 -18.40
CA LEU A 24 -11.98 -2.06 -19.77
C LEU A 24 -10.53 -1.57 -19.81
N ASP A 25 -10.22 -0.47 -19.09
CA ASP A 25 -8.85 0.06 -18.99
C ASP A 25 -7.90 -0.99 -18.41
N LEU A 26 -8.35 -1.72 -17.39
CA LEU A 26 -7.57 -2.80 -16.79
C LEU A 26 -7.35 -3.95 -17.77
N MET A 27 -8.39 -4.38 -18.49
CA MET A 27 -8.29 -5.46 -19.49
C MET A 27 -7.30 -5.07 -20.61
N ILE A 28 -7.41 -3.87 -21.14
CA ILE A 28 -6.48 -3.36 -22.17
C ILE A 28 -5.04 -3.39 -21.63
N ALA A 29 -4.83 -2.88 -20.41
CA ALA A 29 -3.50 -2.85 -19.81
C ALA A 29 -2.91 -4.25 -19.56
N LYS A 30 -3.75 -5.26 -19.27
CA LYS A 30 -3.30 -6.64 -19.00
C LYS A 30 -3.13 -7.49 -20.25
N THR A 31 -3.79 -7.15 -21.35
CA THR A 31 -3.73 -7.90 -22.63
C THR A 31 -2.84 -7.25 -23.67
N SER A 32 -2.41 -6.00 -23.45
CA SER A 32 -1.47 -5.33 -24.35
C SER A 32 -0.14 -6.09 -24.43
N THR A 33 0.34 -6.31 -25.63
CA THR A 33 1.68 -6.87 -25.92
C THR A 33 2.78 -5.81 -25.79
N GLU A 34 2.42 -4.55 -25.87
CA GLU A 34 3.33 -3.43 -25.64
C GLU A 34 3.32 -3.04 -24.18
N GLU A 35 4.50 -2.97 -23.58
CA GLU A 35 4.62 -2.39 -22.24
C GLU A 35 4.28 -0.90 -22.34
N ALA A 36 3.13 -0.52 -21.79
CA ALA A 36 2.83 0.89 -21.63
C ALA A 36 3.96 1.52 -20.79
N PRO A 37 4.52 2.65 -21.23
CA PRO A 37 5.54 3.32 -20.46
C PRO A 37 5.00 3.61 -19.03
N PHE A 38 5.79 3.27 -18.03
CA PHE A 38 5.44 3.61 -16.65
C PHE A 38 5.44 5.13 -16.52
N ILE A 39 4.26 5.71 -16.48
CA ILE A 39 4.10 7.14 -16.24
C ILE A 39 4.04 7.31 -14.73
N SER A 40 5.18 7.62 -14.14
CA SER A 40 5.21 8.10 -12.77
C SER A 40 4.53 9.48 -12.70
N ASN A 41 3.85 9.72 -11.60
CA ASN A 41 3.32 11.04 -11.30
C ASN A 41 3.72 11.41 -9.86
N ASN A 42 3.64 12.70 -9.54
CA ASN A 42 4.04 13.23 -8.25
C ASN A 42 3.37 12.52 -7.05
N ILE A 43 2.15 11.98 -7.24
CA ILE A 43 1.42 11.27 -6.18
C ILE A 43 2.04 9.90 -5.92
N ILE A 44 2.40 9.16 -6.99
CA ILE A 44 3.07 7.86 -6.88
C ILE A 44 4.47 8.03 -6.28
N GLU A 45 5.22 9.00 -6.79
CA GLU A 45 6.57 9.31 -6.28
C GLU A 45 6.55 9.70 -4.80
N TRP A 46 5.58 10.51 -4.41
CA TRP A 46 5.34 10.87 -3.01
C TRP A 46 5.07 9.63 -2.14
N GLY A 47 4.18 8.72 -2.58
CA GLY A 47 3.90 7.48 -1.88
C GLY A 47 5.16 6.64 -1.66
N VAL A 48 5.90 6.36 -2.74
CA VAL A 48 7.14 5.57 -2.70
C VAL A 48 8.19 6.22 -1.80
N LYS A 49 8.33 7.55 -1.85
CA LYS A 49 9.29 8.29 -1.02
C LYS A 49 9.02 8.15 0.48
N TYR A 50 7.75 8.17 0.87
CA TYR A 50 7.35 8.29 2.28
C TYR A 50 6.86 7.00 2.92
N GLU A 51 6.61 5.95 2.16
CA GLU A 51 6.22 4.64 2.67
C GLU A 51 7.21 4.09 3.72
N PRO A 52 8.56 4.12 3.51
CA PRO A 52 9.51 3.66 4.51
C PRO A 52 9.47 4.47 5.83
N ILE A 53 9.15 5.76 5.75
CA ILE A 53 9.00 6.62 6.93
C ILE A 53 7.75 6.24 7.70
N ALA A 54 6.63 6.00 6.99
CA ALA A 54 5.39 5.56 7.60
C ALA A 54 5.52 4.17 8.24
N THR A 55 6.24 3.24 7.59
CA THR A 55 6.60 1.92 8.15
C THR A 55 7.37 2.07 9.46
N SER A 56 8.44 2.88 9.45
CA SER A 56 9.26 3.12 10.65
C SER A 56 8.47 3.78 11.79
N PHE A 57 7.52 4.65 11.45
CA PHE A 57 6.62 5.26 12.44
C PHE A 57 5.70 4.21 13.07
N TYR A 58 5.10 3.33 12.26
CA TYR A 58 4.23 2.25 12.72
C TYR A 58 4.99 1.26 13.62
N GLU A 59 6.21 0.85 13.24
CA GLU A 59 7.08 -0.01 14.02
C GLU A 59 7.38 0.58 15.40
N LYS A 60 7.75 1.86 15.44
CA LYS A 60 8.08 2.55 16.69
C LYS A 60 6.86 2.71 17.62
N MET A 61 5.71 3.06 17.05
CA MET A 61 4.48 3.23 17.84
C MET A 61 4.01 1.93 18.50
N ASN A 62 4.16 0.82 17.80
CA ASN A 62 3.63 -0.47 18.24
C ASN A 62 4.71 -1.41 18.81
N HIS A 63 5.98 -0.96 18.87
CA HIS A 63 7.13 -1.73 19.36
C HIS A 63 7.28 -3.09 18.64
N LEU A 64 7.16 -3.09 17.31
CA LEU A 64 7.22 -4.28 16.46
C LEU A 64 8.16 -4.09 15.28
N LYS A 65 8.28 -5.13 14.46
CA LYS A 65 9.02 -5.14 13.20
C LYS A 65 8.12 -5.52 12.05
N ILE A 66 8.31 -4.84 10.93
CA ILE A 66 7.63 -5.12 9.66
C ILE A 66 8.61 -5.80 8.71
N VAL A 67 8.16 -6.89 8.12
CA VAL A 67 8.86 -7.59 7.04
C VAL A 67 8.19 -7.24 5.72
N GLU A 68 8.98 -6.72 4.79
CA GLU A 68 8.53 -6.36 3.46
C GLU A 68 8.58 -7.57 2.52
N PHE A 69 7.58 -7.68 1.66
CA PHE A 69 7.48 -8.73 0.66
C PHE A 69 7.32 -8.11 -0.73
N GLY A 70 7.92 -8.76 -1.72
CA GLY A 70 7.63 -8.43 -3.11
C GLY A 70 6.26 -8.97 -3.54
N LEU A 71 6.11 -9.28 -4.81
CA LEU A 71 4.89 -9.91 -5.31
C LEU A 71 4.79 -11.36 -4.81
N VAL A 72 3.80 -11.63 -3.98
CA VAL A 72 3.43 -12.95 -3.49
C VAL A 72 2.39 -13.54 -4.45
N PRO A 73 2.66 -14.66 -5.13
CA PRO A 73 1.65 -15.31 -5.97
C PRO A 73 0.61 -16.02 -5.11
N HIS A 74 -0.64 -15.96 -5.55
CA HIS A 74 -1.71 -16.68 -4.85
C HIS A 74 -1.51 -18.21 -4.96
N PRO A 75 -1.61 -18.98 -3.87
CA PRO A 75 -1.26 -20.40 -3.86
C PRO A 75 -2.11 -21.30 -4.77
N LYS A 76 -3.35 -20.87 -5.08
CA LYS A 76 -4.29 -21.62 -5.91
C LYS A 76 -4.62 -20.96 -7.25
N LEU A 77 -4.53 -19.64 -7.34
CA LEU A 77 -4.91 -18.85 -8.51
C LEU A 77 -3.65 -18.29 -9.20
N THR A 78 -3.14 -18.99 -10.18
CA THR A 78 -1.87 -18.65 -10.86
C THR A 78 -1.85 -17.29 -11.56
N ILE A 79 -3.05 -16.73 -11.82
CA ILE A 79 -3.22 -15.41 -12.45
C ILE A 79 -3.37 -14.27 -11.42
N PHE A 80 -3.34 -14.58 -10.12
CA PHE A 80 -3.53 -13.62 -9.05
C PHE A 80 -2.33 -13.54 -8.12
N GLY A 81 -2.12 -12.37 -7.53
CA GLY A 81 -1.04 -12.16 -6.55
C GLY A 81 -1.22 -10.83 -5.81
N ALA A 82 -0.45 -10.67 -4.75
CA ALA A 82 -0.48 -9.51 -3.90
C ALA A 82 0.93 -9.03 -3.53
N SER A 83 1.06 -7.74 -3.27
CA SER A 83 2.24 -7.14 -2.65
C SER A 83 1.74 -6.33 -1.47
N PRO A 84 1.69 -6.89 -0.27
CA PRO A 84 1.43 -6.10 0.94
C PRO A 84 2.59 -5.13 1.19
N ASP A 85 2.31 -3.99 1.80
CA ASP A 85 3.37 -3.05 2.19
C ASP A 85 4.20 -3.63 3.34
N GLY A 86 3.64 -4.55 4.13
CA GLY A 86 4.37 -5.36 5.08
C GLY A 86 3.51 -6.31 5.89
N ILE A 87 4.19 -7.18 6.63
CA ILE A 87 3.58 -8.11 7.60
C ILE A 87 4.41 -8.06 8.88
N CYS A 88 3.73 -8.00 10.04
CA CYS A 88 4.40 -8.01 11.34
C CYS A 88 5.18 -9.31 11.55
N ASP A 89 6.44 -9.17 11.95
CA ASP A 89 7.38 -10.27 12.15
C ASP A 89 6.96 -11.16 13.34
N LEU A 90 7.50 -12.38 13.37
CA LEU A 90 7.30 -13.36 14.44
C LEU A 90 7.80 -12.88 15.81
N ASP A 91 8.78 -11.98 15.83
CA ASP A 91 9.30 -11.36 17.06
C ASP A 91 8.46 -10.18 17.56
N SER A 92 7.37 -9.86 16.86
CA SER A 92 6.42 -8.81 17.28
C SER A 92 5.59 -9.28 18.48
N PRO A 93 4.96 -8.33 19.24
CA PRO A 93 3.99 -8.71 20.27
C PRO A 93 2.93 -9.65 19.70
N THR A 94 2.51 -10.64 20.50
CA THR A 94 1.67 -11.76 20.07
C THR A 94 0.42 -11.33 19.27
N ASP A 95 -0.21 -10.23 19.68
CA ASP A 95 -1.43 -9.72 19.03
C ASP A 95 -1.17 -9.11 17.64
N TYR A 96 0.11 -8.93 17.27
CA TYR A 96 0.52 -8.37 15.98
C TYR A 96 1.17 -9.39 15.05
N VAL A 97 1.58 -10.54 15.55
CA VAL A 97 2.26 -11.57 14.72
C VAL A 97 1.40 -11.95 13.51
N GLY A 98 1.94 -11.78 12.31
CA GLY A 98 1.25 -12.07 11.07
C GLY A 98 0.20 -11.02 10.67
N ARG A 99 0.01 -9.95 11.42
CA ARG A 99 -0.86 -8.83 11.03
C ARG A 99 -0.26 -8.11 9.83
N MET A 100 -1.04 -7.95 8.79
CA MET A 100 -0.66 -7.23 7.58
C MET A 100 -0.75 -5.72 7.78
N LEU A 101 0.08 -4.98 7.07
CA LEU A 101 0.05 -3.52 7.02
C LEU A 101 -0.17 -3.06 5.57
N GLU A 102 -1.12 -2.15 5.38
CA GLU A 102 -1.33 -1.40 4.14
C GLU A 102 -1.19 0.09 4.43
N ILE A 103 -0.29 0.75 3.72
CA ILE A 103 0.09 2.15 3.96
C ILE A 103 -0.42 3.04 2.82
N LYS A 104 -0.94 4.19 3.18
CA LYS A 104 -1.25 5.26 2.24
C LYS A 104 -0.74 6.59 2.74
N CYS A 105 0.15 7.21 1.95
CA CYS A 105 0.72 8.54 2.19
C CYS A 105 0.18 9.55 1.17
N PRO A 106 -1.10 9.90 1.15
CA PRO A 106 -1.62 10.82 0.16
C PRO A 106 -1.19 12.27 0.45
N PRO A 107 -0.66 13.01 -0.55
CA PRO A 107 -0.20 14.39 -0.33
C PRO A 107 -1.34 15.37 -0.03
N ILE A 108 -2.54 15.15 -0.57
CA ILE A 108 -3.62 16.16 -0.59
C ILE A 108 -4.92 15.66 0.06
N ARG A 109 -5.17 14.32 0.05
CA ARG A 109 -6.47 13.78 0.49
C ARG A 109 -6.74 14.05 1.97
N LYS A 110 -7.97 14.41 2.30
CA LYS A 110 -8.46 14.41 3.68
C LYS A 110 -8.66 12.98 4.17
N PHE A 111 -8.24 12.70 5.37
CA PHE A 111 -8.48 11.41 6.01
C PHE A 111 -9.91 11.33 6.51
N THR A 112 -10.48 10.12 6.37
CA THR A 112 -11.75 9.75 6.98
C THR A 112 -11.50 8.58 7.92
N LYS A 113 -12.40 8.37 8.88
CA LYS A 113 -12.32 7.20 9.77
C LYS A 113 -12.63 5.89 9.03
N GLU A 114 -13.37 6.00 7.93
CA GLU A 114 -13.73 4.85 7.13
C GLU A 114 -12.66 4.58 6.09
N VAL A 115 -12.32 3.30 5.93
CA VAL A 115 -11.43 2.84 4.85
C VAL A 115 -12.17 2.99 3.51
N PRO A 116 -11.61 3.68 2.52
CA PRO A 116 -12.20 3.73 1.19
C PRO A 116 -12.40 2.33 0.61
N TYR A 117 -13.57 2.08 0.02
CA TYR A 117 -13.99 0.74 -0.38
C TYR A 117 -13.03 0.03 -1.34
N HIS A 118 -12.41 0.75 -2.27
CA HIS A 118 -11.41 0.19 -3.19
C HIS A 118 -10.14 -0.27 -2.46
N TYR A 119 -9.72 0.37 -1.38
CA TYR A 119 -8.60 -0.11 -0.53
C TYR A 119 -9.04 -1.29 0.33
N TRP A 120 -10.27 -1.29 0.82
CA TRP A 120 -10.80 -2.46 1.51
C TRP A 120 -10.77 -3.71 0.61
N ILE A 121 -11.20 -3.59 -0.67
CA ILE A 121 -11.12 -4.67 -1.65
C ILE A 121 -9.65 -5.11 -1.88
N GLN A 122 -8.72 -4.16 -1.99
CA GLN A 122 -7.29 -4.45 -2.12
C GLN A 122 -6.81 -5.31 -0.96
N MET A 123 -7.07 -4.88 0.28
CA MET A 123 -6.66 -5.60 1.48
C MET A 123 -7.29 -6.99 1.58
N GLN A 124 -8.55 -7.17 1.20
CA GLN A 124 -9.17 -8.51 1.16
C GLN A 124 -8.42 -9.44 0.18
N GLY A 125 -8.03 -8.96 -0.99
CA GLY A 125 -7.24 -9.73 -1.94
C GLY A 125 -5.82 -10.04 -1.44
N GLN A 126 -5.22 -9.16 -0.67
CA GLN A 126 -3.93 -9.38 -0.04
C GLN A 126 -4.02 -10.43 1.08
N LEU A 127 -5.00 -10.30 1.97
CA LEU A 127 -5.26 -11.24 3.06
C LEU A 127 -5.49 -12.65 2.53
N GLU A 128 -6.37 -12.81 1.52
CA GLU A 128 -6.62 -14.11 0.87
C GLU A 128 -5.34 -14.70 0.25
N THR A 129 -4.53 -13.87 -0.40
CA THR A 129 -3.29 -14.34 -1.03
C THR A 129 -2.25 -14.81 -0.01
N CYS A 130 -2.15 -14.14 1.12
CA CYS A 130 -1.16 -14.39 2.17
C CYS A 130 -1.66 -15.35 3.25
N ASP A 131 -2.92 -15.80 3.19
CA ASP A 131 -3.58 -16.63 4.20
C ASP A 131 -3.53 -15.99 5.60
N LEU A 132 -3.90 -14.70 5.67
CA LEU A 132 -3.90 -13.88 6.87
C LEU A 132 -5.31 -13.34 7.17
N GLU A 133 -5.58 -13.07 8.45
CA GLU A 133 -6.91 -12.68 8.94
C GLU A 133 -7.05 -11.18 9.21
N GLU A 134 -5.95 -10.49 9.50
CA GLU A 134 -5.97 -9.10 9.97
C GLU A 134 -5.05 -8.20 9.16
N CYS A 135 -5.53 -6.97 8.89
CA CYS A 135 -4.76 -5.95 8.21
C CYS A 135 -5.02 -4.57 8.85
N ASP A 136 -3.96 -3.90 9.24
CA ASP A 136 -4.03 -2.51 9.65
C ASP A 136 -3.91 -1.59 8.43
N PHE A 137 -4.83 -0.63 8.32
CA PHE A 137 -4.82 0.39 7.29
C PHE A 137 -4.26 1.70 7.85
N LEU A 138 -3.01 1.99 7.53
CA LEU A 138 -2.32 3.18 8.01
C LEU A 138 -2.41 4.31 6.98
N GLN A 139 -2.96 5.45 7.38
CA GLN A 139 -2.91 6.68 6.60
C GLN A 139 -2.00 7.70 7.30
N VAL A 140 -0.96 8.14 6.60
CA VAL A 140 -0.01 9.14 7.12
C VAL A 140 -0.03 10.37 6.23
N LYS A 141 -0.21 11.54 6.82
CA LYS A 141 -0.08 12.82 6.14
C LYS A 141 1.26 13.45 6.53
N LEU A 142 2.09 13.62 5.53
CA LEU A 142 3.42 14.19 5.67
C LEU A 142 3.47 15.56 5.00
N PHE A 143 4.30 16.42 5.55
CA PHE A 143 4.59 17.74 5.01
C PHE A 143 6.10 17.89 4.90
N GLU A 144 6.56 18.45 3.81
CA GLU A 144 7.95 18.85 3.68
C GLU A 144 8.12 20.28 4.20
N TYR A 145 9.21 20.52 4.89
CA TYR A 145 9.61 21.89 5.22
C TYR A 145 10.23 22.55 3.98
N ASP A 146 9.91 23.80 3.78
CA ASP A 146 10.43 24.57 2.65
C ASP A 146 11.95 24.87 2.78
N SER A 147 12.49 24.77 4.01
CA SER A 147 13.91 24.98 4.30
C SER A 147 14.33 24.32 5.62
N ASP A 148 15.64 24.08 5.76
CA ASP A 148 16.24 23.57 7.00
C ASP A 148 16.05 24.55 8.17
N ASP A 149 16.02 25.84 7.91
CA ASP A 149 15.81 26.86 8.94
C ASP A 149 14.42 26.72 9.58
N ARG A 150 13.40 26.51 8.77
CA ARG A 150 12.04 26.28 9.26
C ARG A 150 11.89 24.99 10.05
N TYR A 151 12.57 23.92 9.62
CA TYR A 151 12.65 22.67 10.38
C TYR A 151 13.29 22.88 11.75
N ASN A 152 14.45 23.57 11.78
CA ASN A 152 15.18 23.85 13.01
C ASN A 152 14.41 24.76 13.97
N GLU A 153 13.64 25.70 13.45
CA GLU A 153 12.74 26.53 14.25
C GLU A 153 11.68 25.66 14.95
N ASP A 154 10.98 24.80 14.22
CA ASP A 154 9.90 23.96 14.74
C ASP A 154 10.38 22.96 15.81
N ILE A 155 11.52 22.31 15.63
CA ILE A 155 12.07 21.38 16.61
C ILE A 155 12.61 22.08 17.87
N SER A 156 12.92 23.38 17.79
CA SER A 156 13.38 24.15 18.96
C SER A 156 12.26 24.54 19.92
N TYR A 157 10.99 24.41 19.50
CA TYR A 157 9.80 24.71 20.29
C TYR A 157 9.14 23.48 20.94
N ASN A 158 9.63 22.26 20.65
CA ASN A 158 9.16 20.99 21.19
C ASN A 158 10.21 20.34 22.11
#